data_34636662ffe8213887455e069850db51
#
_entry.id   34636662ffe8213887455e069850db51
#
_cell.length_a   1.000
_cell.length_b   1.000
_cell.length_c   1.000
_cell.angle_alpha   90.00
_cell.angle_beta   90.00
_cell.angle_gamma   90.00
#
_symmetry.space_group_name_H-M   'P 1'
#
loop_
_entity.id
_entity.type
_entity.pdbx_description
1 polymer ?
#
loop_
_entity_poly.entity_id
_entity_poly.type
_entity_poly.pdbx_seq_one_letter_code
_entity_poly.pdbx_strand_id
1 'polypeptide(L)'
;MTTSSEDLIPQLIELSNQIGSDTEYTRSGGGNSSAKTGDTLLIKPSGVPLATLREEDLVPLDIPTLLHAFEHPEELPTGEDPVRAAAQLAQRGAFERRPSVEILFHALIPDPLVIHLHPLTANAITCNTRGEELCEQILGDQALWVDYTDPGIPLARLIDDRRRAFTAAHGTPPPAVTLLGNHGIIVSGPTKDAILERIDFLTSSIRAAIDEAGTAFSGSSS
;
A
#
# COMPACT_ATOMS: atom_id res chain seq x y z
N MET A 1 12.31 -8.32 19.66
CA MET A 1 13.55 -7.70 19.16
C MET A 1 13.14 -6.49 18.35
N THR A 2 13.51 -5.28 18.76
CA THR A 2 13.26 -4.06 17.98
C THR A 2 14.22 -4.07 16.80
N THR A 3 13.71 -4.20 15.60
CA THR A 3 14.49 -4.07 14.36
C THR A 3 15.16 -2.70 14.37
N SER A 4 16.48 -2.64 14.23
CA SER A 4 17.22 -1.39 14.14
C SER A 4 16.78 -0.63 12.87
N SER A 5 16.73 0.70 12.93
CA SER A 5 16.42 1.52 11.75
C SER A 5 17.41 1.32 10.59
N GLU A 6 18.63 0.87 10.90
CA GLU A 6 19.67 0.53 9.90
C GLU A 6 19.33 -0.72 9.08
N ASP A 7 18.46 -1.62 9.60
CA ASP A 7 18.07 -2.84 8.90
C ASP A 7 16.87 -2.66 7.97
N LEU A 8 16.11 -1.54 8.07
CA LEU A 8 14.86 -1.36 7.33
C LEU A 8 15.09 -1.02 5.85
N ILE A 9 16.13 -0.24 5.52
CA ILE A 9 16.40 0.16 4.13
C ILE A 9 16.81 -1.05 3.28
N PRO A 10 17.78 -1.88 3.69
CA PRO A 10 18.09 -3.12 2.99
C PRO A 10 16.87 -4.02 2.81
N GLN A 11 16.04 -4.20 3.84
CA GLN A 11 14.81 -4.99 3.76
C GLN A 11 13.82 -4.41 2.75
N LEU A 12 13.65 -3.07 2.71
CA LEU A 12 12.79 -2.40 1.72
C LEU A 12 13.27 -2.67 0.29
N ILE A 13 14.56 -2.55 0.04
CA ILE A 13 15.15 -2.77 -1.29
C ILE A 13 14.99 -4.23 -1.71
N GLU A 14 15.33 -5.18 -0.84
CA GLU A 14 15.15 -6.61 -1.11
C GLU A 14 13.67 -6.96 -1.38
N LEU A 15 12.75 -6.49 -0.54
CA LEU A 15 11.29 -6.67 -0.72
C LEU A 15 10.85 -6.14 -2.08
N SER A 16 11.24 -4.89 -2.39
CA SER A 16 10.85 -4.22 -3.61
C SER A 16 11.37 -4.95 -4.85
N ASN A 17 12.64 -5.35 -4.85
CA ASN A 17 13.25 -6.04 -5.97
C ASN A 17 12.68 -7.44 -6.16
N GLN A 18 12.43 -8.19 -5.08
CA GLN A 18 11.84 -9.52 -5.13
C GLN A 18 10.43 -9.47 -5.72
N ILE A 19 9.54 -8.66 -5.14
CA ILE A 19 8.15 -8.53 -5.58
C ILE A 19 8.07 -7.86 -6.95
N GLY A 20 8.88 -6.83 -7.20
CA GLY A 20 8.92 -6.09 -8.44
C GLY A 20 9.38 -6.91 -9.66
N SER A 21 10.10 -8.01 -9.43
CA SER A 21 10.55 -8.94 -10.47
C SER A 21 9.47 -9.90 -10.93
N ASP A 22 8.35 -10.01 -10.19
CA ASP A 22 7.23 -10.88 -10.54
C ASP A 22 6.08 -10.07 -11.15
N THR A 23 5.72 -10.41 -12.40
CA THR A 23 4.62 -9.76 -13.14
C THR A 23 3.24 -10.05 -12.58
N GLU A 24 3.11 -10.98 -11.64
CA GLU A 24 1.89 -11.18 -10.84
C GLU A 24 1.58 -9.93 -10.01
N TYR A 25 2.60 -9.30 -9.42
CA TYR A 25 2.41 -8.22 -8.44
C TYR A 25 2.53 -6.82 -9.04
N THR A 26 3.42 -6.63 -10.01
CA THR A 26 3.66 -5.31 -10.62
C THR A 26 3.92 -5.39 -12.11
N ARG A 27 3.63 -4.28 -12.82
CA ARG A 27 3.94 -4.11 -14.23
C ARG A 27 4.54 -2.74 -14.47
N SER A 28 5.63 -2.71 -15.25
CA SER A 28 6.36 -1.48 -15.56
C SER A 28 6.78 -0.72 -14.28
N GLY A 29 6.42 0.54 -14.16
CA GLY A 29 6.69 1.38 -12.98
C GLY A 29 5.60 1.36 -11.90
N GLY A 30 4.61 0.44 -12.00
CA GLY A 30 3.50 0.33 -11.08
C GLY A 30 3.91 -0.09 -9.67
N GLY A 31 3.06 0.26 -8.70
CA GLY A 31 3.33 0.01 -7.29
C GLY A 31 4.38 0.95 -6.69
N ASN A 32 4.43 0.98 -5.38
CA ASN A 32 5.41 1.75 -4.62
C ASN A 32 5.66 1.10 -3.26
N SER A 33 6.76 1.51 -2.63
CA SER A 33 7.19 0.97 -1.35
C SER A 33 7.88 2.04 -0.53
N SER A 34 7.83 1.91 0.79
CA SER A 34 8.46 2.85 1.70
C SER A 34 8.95 2.20 2.98
N ALA A 35 9.93 2.84 3.61
CA ALA A 35 10.37 2.57 4.96
C ALA A 35 10.29 3.83 5.82
N LYS A 36 10.01 3.66 7.12
CA LYS A 36 9.99 4.74 8.10
C LYS A 36 11.18 4.61 9.04
N THR A 37 11.98 5.66 9.12
CA THR A 37 13.10 5.78 10.05
C THR A 37 12.92 7.03 10.89
N GLY A 38 12.44 6.87 12.14
CA GLY A 38 12.00 8.00 12.95
C GLY A 38 10.88 8.77 12.23
N ASP A 39 11.04 10.09 12.11
CA ASP A 39 10.09 10.98 11.43
C ASP A 39 10.35 11.11 9.91
N THR A 40 11.14 10.22 9.33
CA THR A 40 11.44 10.24 7.89
C THR A 40 10.79 9.08 7.18
N LEU A 41 9.99 9.38 6.15
CA LEU A 41 9.49 8.44 5.15
C LEU A 41 10.48 8.37 3.99
N LEU A 42 11.07 7.22 3.79
CA LEU A 42 11.89 6.91 2.61
C LEU A 42 11.01 6.18 1.60
N ILE A 43 10.71 6.82 0.47
CA ILE A 43 9.74 6.28 -0.49
C ILE A 43 10.32 6.15 -1.90
N LYS A 44 9.90 5.09 -2.60
CA LYS A 44 10.21 4.90 -4.02
C LYS A 44 9.69 6.07 -4.86
N PRO A 45 10.52 6.69 -5.71
CA PRO A 45 10.07 7.73 -6.63
C PRO A 45 9.21 7.17 -7.76
N SER A 46 8.40 8.05 -8.34
CA SER A 46 7.67 7.76 -9.58
C SER A 46 8.64 7.45 -10.72
N GLY A 47 8.27 6.48 -11.57
CA GLY A 47 9.04 6.12 -12.76
C GLY A 47 10.19 5.14 -12.53
N VAL A 48 10.58 4.85 -11.30
CA VAL A 48 11.55 3.78 -10.97
C VAL A 48 10.78 2.49 -10.74
N PRO A 49 11.07 1.38 -11.46
CA PRO A 49 10.44 0.10 -11.20
C PRO A 49 10.85 -0.46 -9.83
N LEU A 50 9.93 -1.15 -9.14
CA LEU A 50 10.24 -1.85 -7.89
C LEU A 50 11.39 -2.86 -8.07
N ALA A 51 11.43 -3.57 -9.19
CA ALA A 51 12.43 -4.58 -9.51
C ALA A 51 13.89 -4.06 -9.54
N THR A 52 14.08 -2.76 -9.74
CA THR A 52 15.40 -2.14 -9.87
C THR A 52 15.63 -1.00 -8.89
N LEU A 53 14.80 -0.92 -7.85
CA LEU A 53 14.90 0.11 -6.82
C LEU A 53 16.24 -0.04 -6.07
N ARG A 54 16.90 1.08 -5.80
CA ARG A 54 18.13 1.17 -5.02
C ARG A 54 17.95 2.18 -3.90
N GLU A 55 18.84 2.10 -2.91
CA GLU A 55 18.81 3.02 -1.78
C GLU A 55 18.95 4.49 -2.19
N GLU A 56 19.87 4.77 -3.15
CA GLU A 56 20.09 6.12 -3.68
C GLU A 56 18.90 6.68 -4.47
N ASP A 57 17.93 5.84 -4.81
CA ASP A 57 16.70 6.29 -5.49
C ASP A 57 15.67 6.83 -4.51
N LEU A 58 15.71 6.41 -3.25
CA LEU A 58 14.69 6.73 -2.26
C LEU A 58 14.59 8.24 -2.00
N VAL A 59 13.35 8.74 -1.94
CA VAL A 59 13.06 10.14 -1.63
C VAL A 59 12.73 10.26 -0.14
N PRO A 60 13.52 11.02 0.65
CA PRO A 60 13.24 11.26 2.05
C PRO A 60 12.23 12.40 2.23
N LEU A 61 11.14 12.12 2.96
CA LEU A 61 10.07 13.06 3.26
C LEU A 61 9.85 13.14 4.78
N ASP A 62 9.52 14.32 5.25
CA ASP A 62 9.16 14.58 6.65
C ASP A 62 7.75 14.11 6.95
N ILE A 63 7.58 13.09 7.80
CA ILE A 63 6.26 12.52 8.14
C ILE A 63 5.36 13.56 8.82
N PRO A 64 5.81 14.30 9.87
CA PRO A 64 4.98 15.33 10.48
C PRO A 64 4.43 16.36 9.50
N THR A 65 5.26 16.82 8.55
CA THR A 65 4.83 17.76 7.51
C THR A 65 3.79 17.14 6.56
N LEU A 66 3.96 15.87 6.17
CA LEU A 66 2.97 15.16 5.34
C LEU A 66 1.63 14.99 6.06
N LEU A 67 1.65 14.63 7.34
CA LEU A 67 0.44 14.46 8.15
C LEU A 67 -0.25 15.82 8.38
N HIS A 68 0.51 16.89 8.63
CA HIS A 68 -0.06 18.24 8.73
C HIS A 68 -0.74 18.66 7.41
N ALA A 69 -0.08 18.46 6.28
CA ALA A 69 -0.67 18.76 4.96
C ALA A 69 -1.91 17.91 4.65
N PHE A 70 -1.98 16.67 5.16
CA PHE A 70 -3.15 15.82 5.04
C PHE A 70 -4.32 16.32 5.90
N GLU A 71 -4.05 16.77 7.11
CA GLU A 71 -5.06 17.30 8.04
C GLU A 71 -5.55 18.70 7.62
N HIS A 72 -4.66 19.53 7.06
CA HIS A 72 -4.88 20.92 6.69
C HIS A 72 -4.62 21.20 5.20
N PRO A 73 -5.35 20.53 4.27
CA PRO A 73 -5.12 20.70 2.84
C PRO A 73 -5.43 22.12 2.34
N GLU A 74 -6.20 22.90 3.10
CA GLU A 74 -6.51 24.32 2.81
C GLU A 74 -5.29 25.25 2.97
N GLU A 75 -4.26 24.81 3.68
CA GLU A 75 -3.00 25.55 3.85
C GLU A 75 -2.01 25.33 2.70
N LEU A 76 -2.28 24.35 1.83
CA LEU A 76 -1.44 24.06 0.68
C LEU A 76 -1.56 25.15 -0.40
N PRO A 77 -0.51 25.37 -1.20
CA PRO A 77 -0.54 26.33 -2.31
C PRO A 77 -1.70 26.06 -3.27
N THR A 78 -2.47 27.10 -3.58
CA THR A 78 -3.58 27.02 -4.53
C THR A 78 -3.08 26.93 -5.97
N GLY A 79 -3.75 26.10 -6.79
CA GLY A 79 -3.42 25.94 -8.22
C GLY A 79 -2.38 24.87 -8.52
N GLU A 80 -1.85 24.19 -7.51
CA GLU A 80 -1.00 23.02 -7.65
C GLU A 80 -1.76 21.74 -7.21
N ASP A 81 -1.25 20.59 -7.66
CA ASP A 81 -1.72 19.30 -7.12
C ASP A 81 -1.38 19.21 -5.62
N PRO A 82 -2.37 18.97 -4.74
CA PRO A 82 -2.16 19.04 -3.28
C PRO A 82 -1.12 18.05 -2.77
N VAL A 83 -1.06 16.83 -3.35
CA VAL A 83 -0.08 15.83 -2.95
C VAL A 83 1.32 16.23 -3.35
N ARG A 84 1.45 16.84 -4.53
CA ARG A 84 2.73 17.39 -4.99
C ARG A 84 3.20 18.53 -4.10
N ALA A 85 2.31 19.44 -3.73
CA ALA A 85 2.62 20.53 -2.82
C ALA A 85 3.04 20.00 -1.44
N ALA A 86 2.32 19.03 -0.88
CA ALA A 86 2.68 18.37 0.37
C ALA A 86 4.08 17.71 0.27
N ALA A 87 4.36 17.01 -0.83
CA ALA A 87 5.66 16.39 -1.06
C ALA A 87 6.80 17.40 -1.10
N GLN A 88 6.60 18.53 -1.77
CA GLN A 88 7.60 19.60 -1.85
C GLN A 88 7.89 20.22 -0.47
N LEU A 89 6.87 20.46 0.33
CA LEU A 89 7.01 20.96 1.70
C LEU A 89 7.73 19.96 2.63
N ALA A 90 7.43 18.67 2.48
CA ALA A 90 7.99 17.61 3.31
C ALA A 90 9.37 17.13 2.87
N GLN A 91 9.86 17.56 1.71
CA GLN A 91 11.10 17.04 1.14
C GLN A 91 12.32 17.40 2.01
N ARG A 92 13.09 16.37 2.40
CA ARG A 92 14.36 16.51 3.11
C ARG A 92 15.53 16.41 2.13
N GLY A 93 16.23 17.54 1.89
CA GLY A 93 17.34 17.63 0.96
C GLY A 93 16.94 18.00 -0.47
N ALA A 94 17.93 18.09 -1.37
CA ALA A 94 17.71 18.41 -2.78
C ALA A 94 17.54 17.09 -3.56
N PHE A 95 16.32 16.81 -4.02
CA PHE A 95 16.01 15.67 -4.88
C PHE A 95 15.36 16.13 -6.17
N GLU A 96 15.85 15.64 -7.29
CA GLU A 96 15.26 15.90 -8.61
C GLU A 96 14.10 14.95 -8.93
N ARG A 97 13.96 13.84 -8.17
CA ARG A 97 12.98 12.80 -8.43
C ARG A 97 11.65 13.09 -7.73
N ARG A 98 10.56 12.88 -8.44
CA ARG A 98 9.21 13.03 -7.90
C ARG A 98 8.86 11.81 -7.04
N PRO A 99 8.39 11.99 -5.79
CA PRO A 99 7.81 10.90 -5.02
C PRO A 99 6.51 10.40 -5.67
N SER A 100 6.00 9.25 -5.20
CA SER A 100 4.68 8.75 -5.59
C SER A 100 3.57 9.73 -5.23
N VAL A 101 2.47 9.74 -5.99
CA VAL A 101 1.25 10.50 -5.64
C VAL A 101 0.52 9.88 -4.42
N GLU A 102 0.98 8.75 -3.95
CA GLU A 102 0.35 7.96 -2.87
C GLU A 102 1.09 8.06 -1.53
N ILE A 103 2.00 9.04 -1.41
CA ILE A 103 2.82 9.25 -0.21
C ILE A 103 2.02 9.37 1.10
N LEU A 104 0.79 9.88 1.02
CA LEU A 104 0.00 10.18 2.22
C LEU A 104 -0.42 8.92 2.97
N PHE A 105 -0.92 7.89 2.29
CA PHE A 105 -1.27 6.67 3.01
C PHE A 105 -0.01 5.93 3.52
N HIS A 106 1.14 6.06 2.84
CA HIS A 106 2.39 5.57 3.38
C HIS A 106 2.78 6.27 4.68
N ALA A 107 2.54 7.57 4.79
CA ALA A 107 2.78 8.31 6.02
C ALA A 107 1.78 7.93 7.14
N LEU A 108 0.50 7.73 6.80
CA LEU A 108 -0.60 7.42 7.72
C LEU A 108 -0.52 6.02 8.34
N ILE A 109 -0.09 5.01 7.58
CA ILE A 109 0.03 3.63 8.07
C ILE A 109 1.23 3.55 9.01
N PRO A 110 1.07 3.13 10.28
CA PRO A 110 2.12 3.26 11.29
C PRO A 110 3.28 2.26 11.13
N ASP A 111 3.07 1.16 10.41
CA ASP A 111 4.08 0.12 10.23
C ASP A 111 5.38 0.65 9.60
N PRO A 112 6.55 0.10 9.97
CA PRO A 112 7.85 0.53 9.45
C PRO A 112 8.00 0.36 7.94
N LEU A 113 7.47 -0.73 7.38
CA LEU A 113 7.50 -1.01 5.95
C LEU A 113 6.07 -1.02 5.39
N VAL A 114 5.88 -0.37 4.24
CA VAL A 114 4.60 -0.35 3.50
C VAL A 114 4.88 -0.58 2.03
N ILE A 115 4.12 -1.48 1.40
CA ILE A 115 4.16 -1.72 -0.04
C ILE A 115 2.76 -1.65 -0.63
N HIS A 116 2.62 -0.99 -1.77
CA HIS A 116 1.41 -0.93 -2.57
C HIS A 116 1.65 -1.62 -3.91
N LEU A 117 0.73 -2.51 -4.30
CA LEU A 117 0.86 -3.41 -5.44
C LEU A 117 -0.46 -3.54 -6.21
N HIS A 118 -0.36 -4.03 -7.46
CA HIS A 118 -1.52 -4.33 -8.32
C HIS A 118 -1.53 -5.81 -8.75
N PRO A 119 -1.68 -6.79 -7.81
CA PRO A 119 -1.58 -8.20 -8.13
C PRO A 119 -2.73 -8.65 -9.04
N LEU A 120 -2.43 -9.48 -10.03
CA LEU A 120 -3.44 -10.03 -10.94
C LEU A 120 -4.47 -10.87 -10.20
N THR A 121 -4.02 -11.70 -9.27
CA THR A 121 -4.91 -12.54 -8.44
C THR A 121 -5.85 -11.68 -7.61
N ALA A 122 -5.36 -10.57 -7.02
CA ALA A 122 -6.20 -9.67 -6.22
C ALA A 122 -7.28 -8.96 -7.06
N ASN A 123 -7.05 -8.77 -8.36
CA ASN A 123 -8.04 -8.16 -9.26
C ASN A 123 -9.35 -8.98 -9.35
N ALA A 124 -9.33 -10.28 -9.07
CA ALA A 124 -10.53 -11.08 -8.99
C ALA A 124 -11.51 -10.57 -7.92
N ILE A 125 -11.00 -9.92 -6.89
CA ILE A 125 -11.78 -9.27 -5.83
C ILE A 125 -11.86 -7.76 -6.07
N THR A 126 -10.72 -7.07 -6.23
CA THR A 126 -10.69 -5.60 -6.27
C THR A 126 -11.44 -5.02 -7.48
N CYS A 127 -11.50 -5.74 -8.60
CA CYS A 127 -12.26 -5.34 -9.80
C CYS A 127 -13.65 -6.00 -9.90
N ASN A 128 -14.14 -6.61 -8.82
CA ASN A 128 -15.44 -7.28 -8.80
C ASN A 128 -16.51 -6.35 -8.23
N THR A 129 -17.72 -6.39 -8.79
CA THR A 129 -18.87 -5.62 -8.27
C THR A 129 -19.30 -6.04 -6.85
N ARG A 130 -18.91 -7.24 -6.41
CA ARG A 130 -19.09 -7.77 -5.07
C ARG A 130 -17.77 -7.80 -4.28
N GLY A 131 -16.84 -6.90 -4.59
CA GLY A 131 -15.49 -6.93 -4.05
C GLY A 131 -15.44 -6.89 -2.52
N GLU A 132 -16.21 -6.01 -1.86
CA GLU A 132 -16.29 -5.92 -0.40
C GLU A 132 -16.81 -7.23 0.22
N GLU A 133 -17.90 -7.78 -0.31
CA GLU A 133 -18.48 -9.06 0.16
C GLU A 133 -17.48 -10.22 -0.01
N LEU A 134 -16.80 -10.30 -1.14
CA LEU A 134 -15.79 -11.32 -1.39
C LEU A 134 -14.56 -11.17 -0.50
N CYS A 135 -14.13 -9.93 -0.23
CA CYS A 135 -13.06 -9.65 0.72
C CYS A 135 -13.42 -10.18 2.12
N GLU A 136 -14.63 -9.89 2.61
CA GLU A 136 -15.13 -10.38 3.89
C GLU A 136 -15.22 -11.91 3.92
N GLN A 137 -15.78 -12.53 2.88
CA GLN A 137 -15.97 -13.99 2.82
C GLN A 137 -14.65 -14.76 2.76
N ILE A 138 -13.65 -14.26 2.02
CA ILE A 138 -12.40 -14.98 1.75
C ILE A 138 -11.33 -14.67 2.80
N LEU A 139 -11.25 -13.42 3.24
CA LEU A 139 -10.17 -12.92 4.08
C LEU A 139 -10.62 -12.54 5.50
N GLY A 140 -11.92 -12.29 5.71
CA GLY A 140 -12.47 -11.89 7.01
C GLY A 140 -11.72 -10.69 7.60
N ASP A 141 -11.44 -10.76 8.89
CA ASP A 141 -10.72 -9.71 9.63
C ASP A 141 -9.20 -9.62 9.29
N GLN A 142 -8.70 -10.42 8.35
CA GLN A 142 -7.30 -10.37 7.93
C GLN A 142 -7.03 -9.26 6.88
N ALA A 143 -8.09 -8.70 6.29
CA ALA A 143 -7.98 -7.63 5.31
C ALA A 143 -9.05 -6.56 5.52
N LEU A 144 -8.69 -5.30 5.21
CA LEU A 144 -9.59 -4.17 5.18
C LEU A 144 -10.01 -3.88 3.74
N TRP A 145 -11.30 -3.63 3.52
CA TRP A 145 -11.80 -3.13 2.24
C TRP A 145 -11.90 -1.61 2.23
N VAL A 146 -11.46 -1.02 1.13
CA VAL A 146 -11.61 0.41 0.84
C VAL A 146 -12.21 0.55 -0.55
N ASP A 147 -13.34 1.25 -0.64
CA ASP A 147 -14.01 1.50 -1.91
C ASP A 147 -13.15 2.34 -2.86
N TYR A 148 -13.46 2.25 -4.17
CA TYR A 148 -12.78 3.07 -5.15
C TYR A 148 -12.96 4.57 -4.87
N THR A 149 -11.87 5.28 -4.91
CA THR A 149 -11.81 6.74 -4.97
C THR A 149 -10.54 7.17 -5.71
N ASP A 150 -10.51 8.45 -6.12
CA ASP A 150 -9.35 8.98 -6.82
C ASP A 150 -8.08 8.95 -5.95
N PRO A 151 -6.92 8.63 -6.53
CA PRO A 151 -5.64 8.67 -5.82
C PRO A 151 -5.34 10.05 -5.22
N GLY A 152 -4.46 10.05 -4.20
CA GLY A 152 -4.07 11.27 -3.51
C GLY A 152 -4.81 11.48 -2.19
N ILE A 153 -5.18 12.71 -1.87
CA ILE A 153 -5.86 13.03 -0.58
C ILE A 153 -7.17 12.27 -0.40
N PRO A 154 -8.06 12.14 -1.40
CA PRO A 154 -9.31 11.39 -1.23
C PRO A 154 -9.06 9.93 -0.82
N LEU A 155 -8.15 9.24 -1.49
CA LEU A 155 -7.80 7.86 -1.16
C LEU A 155 -7.18 7.74 0.23
N ALA A 156 -6.24 8.62 0.57
CA ALA A 156 -5.61 8.63 1.89
C ALA A 156 -6.64 8.86 3.01
N ARG A 157 -7.61 9.75 2.80
CA ARG A 157 -8.70 10.01 3.74
C ARG A 157 -9.59 8.79 3.94
N LEU A 158 -10.02 8.17 2.85
CA LEU A 158 -10.88 6.99 2.93
C LEU A 158 -10.18 5.81 3.63
N ILE A 159 -8.88 5.62 3.37
CA ILE A 159 -8.06 4.63 4.08
C ILE A 159 -8.02 4.94 5.59
N ASP A 160 -7.74 6.17 5.97
CA ASP A 160 -7.68 6.57 7.38
C ASP A 160 -9.03 6.38 8.08
N ASP A 161 -10.12 6.80 7.45
CA ASP A 161 -11.48 6.64 7.96
C ASP A 161 -11.84 5.17 8.18
N ARG A 162 -11.55 4.29 7.20
CA ARG A 162 -11.80 2.84 7.31
C ARG A 162 -10.96 2.20 8.41
N ARG A 163 -9.68 2.59 8.53
CA ARG A 163 -8.79 2.12 9.60
C ARG A 163 -9.27 2.53 10.99
N ARG A 164 -9.70 3.78 11.15
CA ARG A 164 -10.28 4.30 12.42
C ARG A 164 -11.59 3.60 12.75
N ALA A 165 -12.48 3.42 11.77
CA ALA A 165 -13.74 2.72 11.94
C ALA A 165 -13.54 1.26 12.39
N PHE A 166 -12.57 0.55 11.80
CA PHE A 166 -12.22 -0.80 12.21
C PHE A 166 -11.76 -0.83 13.67
N THR A 167 -10.84 0.06 14.05
CA THR A 167 -10.36 0.14 15.43
C THR A 167 -11.49 0.44 16.42
N ALA A 168 -12.40 1.34 16.06
CA ALA A 168 -13.55 1.69 16.89
C ALA A 168 -14.53 0.51 17.07
N ALA A 169 -14.73 -0.28 16.02
CA ALA A 169 -15.64 -1.42 16.05
C ALA A 169 -15.07 -2.64 16.79
N HIS A 170 -13.76 -2.91 16.64
CA HIS A 170 -13.14 -4.16 17.11
C HIS A 170 -12.25 -3.97 18.35
N GLY A 171 -11.86 -2.74 18.71
CA GLY A 171 -10.95 -2.47 19.81
C GLY A 171 -9.51 -2.92 19.59
N THR A 172 -9.16 -3.31 18.35
CA THR A 172 -7.83 -3.79 17.93
C THR A 172 -7.31 -2.94 16.77
N PRO A 173 -5.99 -2.92 16.54
CA PRO A 173 -5.45 -2.29 15.33
C PRO A 173 -6.05 -2.90 14.06
N PRO A 174 -6.22 -2.11 12.99
CA PRO A 174 -6.73 -2.62 11.72
C PRO A 174 -5.73 -3.59 11.09
N PRO A 175 -6.22 -4.51 10.23
CA PRO A 175 -5.35 -5.46 9.54
C PRO A 175 -4.28 -4.75 8.72
N ALA A 176 -3.16 -5.42 8.54
CA ALA A 176 -2.01 -4.91 7.80
C ALA A 176 -2.16 -5.04 6.28
N VAL A 177 -3.20 -5.74 5.83
CA VAL A 177 -3.58 -5.88 4.43
C VAL A 177 -4.81 -5.02 4.17
N THR A 178 -4.77 -4.21 3.11
CA THR A 178 -5.91 -3.41 2.64
C THR A 178 -6.13 -3.68 1.16
N LEU A 179 -7.35 -4.06 0.78
CA LEU A 179 -7.78 -4.15 -0.61
C LEU A 179 -8.43 -2.82 -1.03
N LEU A 180 -7.99 -2.30 -2.15
CA LEU A 180 -8.51 -1.06 -2.74
C LEU A 180 -9.38 -1.40 -3.93
N GLY A 181 -10.68 -1.10 -3.86
CA GLY A 181 -11.62 -1.35 -4.93
C GLY A 181 -11.14 -0.74 -6.26
N ASN A 182 -11.17 -1.54 -7.33
CA ASN A 182 -10.74 -1.17 -8.69
C ASN A 182 -9.35 -0.54 -8.78
N HIS A 183 -8.44 -0.89 -7.86
CA HIS A 183 -7.10 -0.30 -7.82
C HIS A 183 -6.00 -1.35 -7.53
N GLY A 184 -5.92 -1.86 -6.30
CA GLY A 184 -4.85 -2.77 -5.92
C GLY A 184 -4.89 -3.13 -4.43
N ILE A 185 -3.73 -3.34 -3.84
CA ILE A 185 -3.58 -3.69 -2.42
C ILE A 185 -2.52 -2.84 -1.74
N ILE A 186 -2.65 -2.66 -0.44
CA ILE A 186 -1.60 -2.16 0.45
C ILE A 186 -1.29 -3.27 1.45
N VAL A 187 -0.01 -3.55 1.65
CA VAL A 187 0.47 -4.47 2.68
C VAL A 187 1.55 -3.77 3.50
N SER A 188 1.43 -3.86 4.81
CA SER A 188 2.38 -3.24 5.72
C SER A 188 2.92 -4.24 6.74
N GLY A 189 4.04 -3.92 7.39
CA GLY A 189 4.59 -4.80 8.41
C GLY A 189 5.89 -4.30 9.02
N PRO A 190 6.33 -4.98 10.10
CA PRO A 190 7.57 -4.64 10.79
C PRO A 190 8.83 -5.11 10.05
N THR A 191 8.70 -6.12 9.18
CA THR A 191 9.81 -6.73 8.43
C THR A 191 9.39 -7.12 7.03
N LYS A 192 10.37 -7.32 6.15
CA LYS A 192 10.17 -7.88 4.81
C LYS A 192 9.41 -9.21 4.86
N ASP A 193 9.85 -10.12 5.72
CA ASP A 193 9.29 -11.47 5.79
C ASP A 193 7.81 -11.44 6.22
N ALA A 194 7.45 -10.59 7.19
CA ALA A 194 6.06 -10.40 7.59
C ALA A 194 5.18 -9.90 6.45
N ILE A 195 5.71 -9.04 5.57
CA ILE A 195 4.98 -8.56 4.38
C ILE A 195 4.83 -9.69 3.35
N LEU A 196 5.90 -10.45 3.09
CA LEU A 196 5.86 -11.58 2.16
C LEU A 196 4.87 -12.65 2.59
N GLU A 197 4.84 -13.01 3.88
CA GLU A 197 3.85 -13.94 4.44
C GLU A 197 2.42 -13.47 4.24
N ARG A 198 2.15 -12.17 4.42
CA ARG A 198 0.82 -11.56 4.21
C ARG A 198 0.41 -11.57 2.74
N ILE A 199 1.34 -11.27 1.83
CA ILE A 199 1.10 -11.33 0.38
C ILE A 199 0.81 -12.77 -0.05
N ASP A 200 1.55 -13.74 0.46
CA ASP A 200 1.37 -15.16 0.14
C ASP A 200 0.02 -15.67 0.68
N PHE A 201 -0.31 -15.35 1.92
CA PHE A 201 -1.62 -15.63 2.50
C PHE A 201 -2.77 -15.06 1.64
N LEU A 202 -2.69 -13.78 1.29
CA LEU A 202 -3.69 -13.11 0.47
C LEU A 202 -3.88 -13.81 -0.88
N THR A 203 -2.79 -14.01 -1.60
CA THR A 203 -2.85 -14.58 -2.95
C THR A 203 -3.26 -16.04 -2.95
N SER A 204 -2.80 -16.84 -1.99
CA SER A 204 -3.19 -18.26 -1.85
C SER A 204 -4.67 -18.40 -1.48
N SER A 205 -5.19 -17.57 -0.57
CA SER A 205 -6.61 -17.58 -0.18
C SER A 205 -7.52 -17.24 -1.35
N ILE A 206 -7.16 -16.22 -2.14
CA ILE A 206 -7.94 -15.83 -3.31
C ILE A 206 -7.88 -16.91 -4.39
N ARG A 207 -6.72 -17.51 -4.66
CA ARG A 207 -6.58 -18.61 -5.62
C ARG A 207 -7.44 -19.82 -5.22
N ALA A 208 -7.42 -20.20 -3.96
CA ALA A 208 -8.27 -21.28 -3.47
C ALA A 208 -9.77 -21.02 -3.72
N ALA A 209 -10.23 -19.80 -3.45
CA ALA A 209 -11.63 -19.41 -3.73
C ALA A 209 -11.97 -19.42 -5.23
N ILE A 210 -11.04 -19.01 -6.09
CA ILE A 210 -11.21 -19.08 -7.56
C ILE A 210 -11.31 -20.52 -8.02
N ASP A 211 -10.47 -21.42 -7.52
CA ASP A 211 -10.45 -22.85 -7.88
C ASP A 211 -11.74 -23.54 -7.43
N GLU A 212 -12.25 -23.24 -6.22
CA GLU A 212 -13.54 -23.74 -5.75
C GLU A 212 -14.70 -23.29 -6.65
N ALA A 213 -14.73 -22.01 -7.01
CA ALA A 213 -15.74 -21.48 -7.92
C ALA A 213 -15.67 -22.14 -9.33
N GLY A 214 -14.48 -22.38 -9.85
CA GLY A 214 -14.24 -23.05 -11.12
C GLY A 214 -14.72 -24.51 -11.12
N THR A 215 -14.48 -25.24 -10.02
CA THR A 215 -14.94 -26.64 -9.89
C THR A 215 -16.46 -26.72 -9.74
N ALA A 216 -17.10 -25.82 -9.03
CA ALA A 216 -18.56 -25.75 -8.93
C ALA A 216 -19.22 -25.51 -10.30
N PHE A 217 -18.62 -24.71 -11.17
CA PHE A 217 -19.13 -24.41 -12.51
C PHE A 217 -18.98 -25.61 -13.45
N SER A 218 -17.88 -26.36 -13.37
CA SER A 218 -17.64 -27.56 -14.21
C SER A 218 -18.49 -28.77 -13.78
N GLY A 219 -18.88 -28.86 -12.51
CA GLY A 219 -19.72 -29.94 -11.98
C GLY A 219 -21.23 -29.83 -12.30
N SER A 220 -21.70 -28.65 -12.74
CA SER A 220 -23.12 -28.40 -13.07
C SER A 220 -23.50 -28.73 -14.52
N SER A 221 -22.57 -29.26 -15.32
CA SER A 221 -22.76 -29.58 -16.75
C SER A 221 -22.97 -31.07 -17.03
N SER A 222 -23.51 -31.83 -16.06
CA SER A 222 -23.83 -33.28 -16.19
C SER A 222 -25.31 -33.53 -16.24
#